data_78ff776597b95f71d9aedabab49acefb
#
_entry.id   78ff776597b95f71d9aedabab49acefb
#
_cell.length_a   1.000
_cell.length_b   1.000
_cell.length_c   1.000
_cell.angle_alpha   90.00
_cell.angle_beta   90.00
_cell.angle_gamma   90.00
#
_symmetry.space_group_name_H-M   'P 1'
#
loop_
_entity.id
_entity.type
_entity.pdbx_description
1 polymer ?
#
loop_
_entity_poly.entity_id
_entity_poly.type
_entity_poly.pdbx_seq_one_letter_code
_entity_poly.pdbx_strand_id
1 'polypeptide(L)'
;MRGARLMGALLALAGLLHVALSLRIAAFNIRTFGETKMSNATLSNYIVKILSRYDIAVIQEVRDSHLTAVGRLLDILNQDDPNAFHYVVSEPLGRNSYKERYLYVFRPDQVSVLDSYQYDDGCEPCGNDTFSREPAIVRFFSPFTEVREFAIVPLHAAPLDAVAEMDSLYDVYLDVRRKWDLEDVMLMGDFNAGCSYVVPSQWSSIRLRTSPAFQWLIPDTADTTATSTRCAYDRIVVAGTLLQHAIVPDSATPFNFQAAFGLSNQLAQAISDHYPVEVTLK
;
A
#
# COMPACT_ATOMS: atom_id res chain seq x y z
N MET A 1 -8.65 54.55 -27.06
CA MET A 1 -8.90 53.89 -25.76
C MET A 1 -9.53 52.52 -25.94
N ARG A 2 -8.86 51.53 -26.58
CA ARG A 2 -9.34 50.16 -26.80
C ARG A 2 -8.33 49.05 -26.47
N GLY A 3 -7.23 49.41 -25.78
CA GLY A 3 -6.12 48.45 -25.50
C GLY A 3 -6.06 47.88 -24.07
N ALA A 4 -6.83 48.43 -23.11
CA ALA A 4 -6.67 48.07 -21.69
C ALA A 4 -7.58 46.93 -21.18
N ARG A 5 -8.56 46.50 -22.00
CA ARG A 5 -9.51 45.42 -21.56
C ARG A 5 -9.12 44.00 -21.96
N LEU A 6 -8.16 43.81 -22.86
CA LEU A 6 -7.72 42.44 -23.25
C LEU A 6 -6.63 41.86 -22.34
N MET A 7 -5.86 42.68 -21.65
CA MET A 7 -4.77 42.20 -20.77
C MET A 7 -5.30 41.67 -19.43
N GLY A 8 -6.46 42.13 -18.98
CA GLY A 8 -7.08 41.64 -17.74
C GLY A 8 -7.69 40.22 -17.83
N ALA A 9 -8.10 39.79 -19.02
CA ALA A 9 -8.74 38.48 -19.23
C ALA A 9 -7.72 37.33 -19.34
N LEU A 10 -6.50 37.59 -19.77
CA LEU A 10 -5.42 36.59 -19.90
C LEU A 10 -4.76 36.26 -18.55
N LEU A 11 -4.74 37.20 -17.61
CA LEU A 11 -4.20 36.96 -16.25
C LEU A 11 -5.19 36.21 -15.35
N ALA A 12 -6.49 36.27 -15.61
CA ALA A 12 -7.50 35.55 -14.87
C ALA A 12 -7.60 34.05 -15.29
N LEU A 13 -7.16 33.69 -16.51
CA LEU A 13 -7.16 32.30 -16.97
C LEU A 13 -5.90 31.50 -16.51
N ALA A 14 -4.82 32.17 -16.18
CA ALA A 14 -3.59 31.54 -15.68
C ALA A 14 -3.69 31.09 -14.20
N GLY A 15 -4.70 31.56 -13.47
CA GLY A 15 -4.91 31.26 -12.05
C GLY A 15 -5.81 30.03 -11.78
N LEU A 16 -6.39 29.38 -12.80
CA LEU A 16 -7.41 28.34 -12.64
C LEU A 16 -6.95 26.91 -12.97
N LEU A 17 -5.67 26.70 -13.24
CA LEU A 17 -5.12 25.37 -13.56
C LEU A 17 -4.08 24.89 -12.53
N HIS A 18 -4.27 25.18 -11.26
CA HIS A 18 -3.73 24.33 -10.20
C HIS A 18 -4.78 23.24 -9.94
N VAL A 19 -4.91 22.31 -10.87
CA VAL A 19 -5.36 20.97 -10.49
C VAL A 19 -4.29 20.51 -9.51
N ALA A 20 -4.61 20.47 -8.23
CA ALA A 20 -3.76 19.84 -7.24
C ALA A 20 -3.63 18.37 -7.66
N LEU A 21 -2.57 18.05 -8.38
CA LEU A 21 -2.23 16.69 -8.73
C LEU A 21 -1.89 16.03 -7.41
N SER A 22 -2.64 15.04 -7.03
CA SER A 22 -2.49 14.28 -5.80
C SER A 22 -2.33 12.82 -6.15
N LEU A 23 -1.52 12.12 -5.39
CA LEU A 23 -1.26 10.70 -5.57
C LEU A 23 -2.02 9.90 -4.50
N ARG A 24 -2.87 8.98 -4.92
CA ARG A 24 -3.60 8.09 -4.00
C ARG A 24 -2.93 6.74 -3.94
N ILE A 25 -2.50 6.36 -2.74
CA ILE A 25 -1.76 5.13 -2.46
C ILE A 25 -2.56 4.26 -1.50
N ALA A 26 -2.57 2.95 -1.72
CA ALA A 26 -3.22 1.99 -0.83
C ALA A 26 -2.40 0.71 -0.63
N ALA A 27 -2.64 0.07 0.52
CA ALA A 27 -2.28 -1.33 0.75
C ALA A 27 -3.57 -2.13 0.96
N PHE A 28 -3.66 -3.29 0.33
CA PHE A 28 -4.82 -4.14 0.38
C PHE A 28 -4.45 -5.62 0.49
N ASN A 29 -4.69 -6.20 1.65
CA ASN A 29 -4.69 -7.65 1.79
C ASN A 29 -5.96 -8.19 1.11
N ILE A 30 -5.80 -8.78 -0.07
CA ILE A 30 -6.89 -9.48 -0.77
C ILE A 30 -6.78 -10.96 -0.45
N ARG A 31 -7.54 -11.40 0.55
CA ARG A 31 -7.49 -12.78 1.05
C ARG A 31 -7.40 -13.81 -0.06
N THR A 32 -6.29 -14.58 -0.08
CA THR A 32 -6.03 -15.64 -1.06
C THR A 32 -6.24 -15.16 -2.51
N PHE A 33 -5.61 -14.04 -2.89
CA PHE A 33 -5.69 -13.54 -4.24
C PHE A 33 -5.03 -14.53 -5.22
N GLY A 34 -5.84 -15.09 -6.11
CA GLY A 34 -5.38 -16.09 -7.06
C GLY A 34 -6.43 -16.39 -8.13
N GLU A 35 -6.20 -17.44 -8.91
CA GLU A 35 -7.02 -17.80 -10.07
C GLU A 35 -8.49 -18.02 -9.74
N THR A 36 -8.79 -18.72 -8.62
CA THR A 36 -10.18 -18.97 -8.20
C THR A 36 -10.96 -17.69 -8.01
N LYS A 37 -10.33 -16.67 -7.44
CA LYS A 37 -10.96 -15.36 -7.19
C LYS A 37 -11.08 -14.56 -8.48
N MET A 38 -10.02 -14.50 -9.29
CA MET A 38 -10.00 -13.73 -10.52
C MET A 38 -10.81 -14.33 -11.66
N SER A 39 -11.05 -15.64 -11.66
CA SER A 39 -11.96 -16.28 -12.62
C SER A 39 -13.45 -16.06 -12.33
N ASN A 40 -13.78 -15.62 -11.11
CA ASN A 40 -15.15 -15.23 -10.75
C ASN A 40 -15.40 -13.78 -11.21
N ALA A 41 -16.26 -13.60 -12.20
CA ALA A 41 -16.53 -12.28 -12.79
C ALA A 41 -17.06 -11.24 -11.79
N THR A 42 -17.86 -11.66 -10.81
CA THR A 42 -18.36 -10.76 -9.78
C THR A 42 -17.23 -10.28 -8.88
N LEU A 43 -16.38 -11.19 -8.39
CA LEU A 43 -15.27 -10.85 -7.50
C LEU A 43 -14.21 -10.02 -8.24
N SER A 44 -13.82 -10.43 -9.44
CA SER A 44 -12.83 -9.71 -10.24
C SER A 44 -13.28 -8.29 -10.57
N ASN A 45 -14.57 -8.08 -10.90
CA ASN A 45 -15.11 -6.75 -11.15
C ASN A 45 -15.03 -5.83 -9.91
N TYR A 46 -15.34 -6.33 -8.72
CA TYR A 46 -15.20 -5.54 -7.50
C TYR A 46 -13.75 -5.26 -7.15
N ILE A 47 -12.86 -6.24 -7.30
CA ILE A 47 -11.41 -6.05 -7.08
C ILE A 47 -10.88 -4.96 -8.01
N VAL A 48 -11.18 -5.03 -9.29
CA VAL A 48 -10.80 -4.00 -10.28
C VAL A 48 -11.38 -2.64 -9.92
N LYS A 49 -12.65 -2.58 -9.52
CA LYS A 49 -13.32 -1.33 -9.10
C LYS A 49 -12.65 -0.70 -7.86
N ILE A 50 -12.18 -1.52 -6.92
CA ILE A 50 -11.44 -1.04 -5.76
C ILE A 50 -10.07 -0.52 -6.20
N LEU A 51 -9.30 -1.32 -6.96
CA LEU A 51 -7.92 -0.99 -7.33
C LEU A 51 -7.84 0.21 -8.30
N SER A 52 -8.84 0.41 -9.15
CA SER A 52 -8.92 1.55 -10.06
C SER A 52 -9.00 2.91 -9.35
N ARG A 53 -9.22 2.93 -8.04
CA ARG A 53 -9.25 4.14 -7.20
C ARG A 53 -7.85 4.72 -6.96
N TYR A 54 -6.78 3.91 -7.17
CA TYR A 54 -5.44 4.19 -6.69
C TYR A 54 -4.46 4.42 -7.83
N ASP A 55 -3.47 5.26 -7.56
CA ASP A 55 -2.32 5.47 -8.44
C ASP A 55 -1.21 4.46 -8.14
N ILE A 56 -1.12 4.00 -6.88
CA ILE A 56 -0.31 2.87 -6.45
C ILE A 56 -1.14 2.03 -5.48
N ALA A 57 -1.24 0.74 -5.73
CA ALA A 57 -1.81 -0.23 -4.80
C ALA A 57 -0.81 -1.36 -4.52
N VAL A 58 -0.56 -1.63 -3.24
CA VAL A 58 0.22 -2.78 -2.77
C VAL A 58 -0.75 -3.87 -2.37
N ILE A 59 -0.71 -4.99 -3.07
CA ILE A 59 -1.60 -6.13 -2.84
C ILE A 59 -0.83 -7.23 -2.12
N GLN A 60 -1.44 -7.78 -1.09
CA GLN A 60 -0.91 -8.85 -0.24
C GLN A 60 -1.75 -10.11 -0.35
N GLU A 61 -1.23 -11.23 0.14
CA GLU A 61 -1.78 -12.57 -0.04
C GLU A 61 -1.92 -12.99 -1.51
N VAL A 62 -1.02 -12.54 -2.37
CA VAL A 62 -1.00 -12.98 -3.76
C VAL A 62 -0.48 -14.42 -3.83
N ARG A 63 -1.40 -15.35 -4.04
CA ARG A 63 -1.16 -16.79 -4.15
C ARG A 63 -1.35 -17.24 -5.59
N ASP A 64 -0.40 -16.84 -6.41
CA ASP A 64 -0.44 -17.02 -7.86
C ASP A 64 0.95 -17.44 -8.36
N SER A 65 1.19 -18.75 -8.39
CA SER A 65 2.50 -19.32 -8.70
C SER A 65 2.96 -18.99 -10.12
N HIS A 66 2.04 -18.97 -11.09
CA HIS A 66 2.32 -18.76 -12.50
C HIS A 66 1.96 -17.34 -12.98
N LEU A 67 1.55 -16.45 -12.08
CA LEU A 67 1.09 -15.09 -12.39
C LEU A 67 -0.11 -15.04 -13.36
N THR A 68 -0.92 -16.08 -13.42
CA THR A 68 -2.12 -16.14 -14.27
C THR A 68 -3.21 -15.19 -13.77
N ALA A 69 -3.44 -15.17 -12.46
CA ALA A 69 -4.41 -14.25 -11.84
C ALA A 69 -3.93 -12.79 -11.93
N VAL A 70 -2.63 -12.55 -11.75
CA VAL A 70 -2.02 -11.22 -11.94
C VAL A 70 -2.20 -10.76 -13.39
N GLY A 71 -1.91 -11.62 -14.37
CA GLY A 71 -2.14 -11.30 -15.80
C GLY A 71 -3.59 -10.94 -16.07
N ARG A 72 -4.53 -11.74 -15.57
CA ARG A 72 -5.97 -11.47 -15.74
C ARG A 72 -6.40 -10.15 -15.07
N LEU A 73 -5.85 -9.83 -13.91
CA LEU A 73 -6.11 -8.55 -13.26
C LEU A 73 -5.67 -7.38 -14.15
N LEU A 74 -4.45 -7.45 -14.68
CA LEU A 74 -3.91 -6.39 -15.55
C LEU A 74 -4.69 -6.28 -16.87
N ASP A 75 -5.11 -7.41 -17.45
CA ASP A 75 -5.95 -7.41 -18.66
C ASP A 75 -7.26 -6.64 -18.44
N ILE A 76 -7.91 -6.85 -17.29
CA ILE A 76 -9.16 -6.14 -16.96
C ILE A 76 -8.90 -4.68 -16.64
N LEU A 77 -7.87 -4.36 -15.85
CA LEU A 77 -7.49 -2.99 -15.51
C LEU A 77 -7.13 -2.17 -16.75
N ASN A 78 -6.57 -2.80 -17.76
CA ASN A 78 -6.10 -2.19 -19.02
C ASN A 78 -7.08 -2.37 -20.19
N GLN A 79 -8.30 -2.83 -19.93
CA GLN A 79 -9.27 -3.17 -21.00
C GLN A 79 -9.58 -1.97 -21.90
N ASP A 80 -9.74 -0.78 -21.30
CA ASP A 80 -10.09 0.45 -22.03
C ASP A 80 -8.86 1.26 -22.44
N ASP A 81 -7.74 1.10 -21.74
CA ASP A 81 -6.45 1.74 -22.03
C ASP A 81 -5.31 0.75 -21.72
N PRO A 82 -4.62 0.23 -22.74
CA PRO A 82 -3.57 -0.78 -22.57
C PRO A 82 -2.39 -0.38 -21.69
N ASN A 83 -2.24 0.91 -21.40
CA ASN A 83 -1.15 1.44 -20.58
C ASN A 83 -1.64 2.09 -19.29
N ALA A 84 -2.92 1.89 -18.90
CA ALA A 84 -3.47 2.51 -17.69
C ALA A 84 -2.77 2.04 -16.41
N PHE A 85 -2.32 0.78 -16.36
CA PHE A 85 -1.65 0.19 -15.21
C PHE A 85 -0.47 -0.68 -15.61
N HIS A 86 0.61 -0.58 -14.82
CA HIS A 86 1.75 -1.50 -14.83
C HIS A 86 1.85 -2.20 -13.48
N TYR A 87 2.75 -3.18 -13.35
CA TYR A 87 2.95 -3.88 -12.09
C TYR A 87 4.42 -4.25 -11.83
N VAL A 88 4.72 -4.44 -10.54
CA VAL A 88 5.92 -5.10 -10.03
C VAL A 88 5.47 -6.18 -9.05
N VAL A 89 6.06 -7.36 -9.12
CA VAL A 89 5.70 -8.49 -8.25
C VAL A 89 6.96 -9.14 -7.68
N SER A 90 6.90 -9.52 -6.40
CA SER A 90 7.99 -10.23 -5.73
C SER A 90 8.08 -11.70 -6.15
N GLU A 91 9.19 -12.34 -5.82
CA GLU A 91 9.26 -13.79 -5.78
C GLU A 91 8.27 -14.37 -4.76
N PRO A 92 7.96 -15.68 -4.81
CA PRO A 92 7.14 -16.33 -3.78
C PRO A 92 7.88 -16.38 -2.44
N LEU A 93 7.25 -15.84 -1.39
CA LEU A 93 7.82 -15.66 -0.06
C LEU A 93 7.07 -16.50 0.98
N GLY A 94 7.75 -16.97 2.00
CA GLY A 94 7.19 -17.74 3.11
C GLY A 94 8.07 -18.91 3.55
N ARG A 95 8.06 -19.24 4.83
CA ARG A 95 8.92 -20.23 5.50
C ARG A 95 8.64 -21.69 5.12
N ASN A 96 7.51 -21.97 4.49
CA ASN A 96 7.08 -23.33 4.15
C ASN A 96 6.51 -23.41 2.73
N SER A 97 5.80 -24.46 2.41
CA SER A 97 5.14 -24.63 1.11
C SER A 97 4.02 -23.60 0.84
N TYR A 98 3.51 -22.94 1.87
CA TYR A 98 2.58 -21.84 1.71
C TYR A 98 3.34 -20.57 1.34
N LYS A 99 3.22 -20.15 0.09
CA LYS A 99 3.93 -18.98 -0.45
C LYS A 99 2.94 -17.89 -0.85
N GLU A 100 3.35 -16.64 -0.60
CA GLU A 100 2.66 -15.42 -1.04
C GLU A 100 3.63 -14.50 -1.78
N ARG A 101 3.09 -13.55 -2.53
CA ARG A 101 3.86 -12.48 -3.17
C ARG A 101 3.33 -11.13 -2.73
N TYR A 102 4.17 -10.10 -2.79
CA TYR A 102 3.75 -8.72 -2.81
C TYR A 102 3.58 -8.28 -4.27
N LEU A 103 2.45 -7.65 -4.59
CA LEU A 103 2.16 -7.13 -5.93
C LEU A 103 1.91 -5.62 -5.82
N TYR A 104 2.66 -4.86 -6.60
CA TYR A 104 2.43 -3.44 -6.81
C TYR A 104 1.74 -3.24 -8.15
N VAL A 105 0.60 -2.57 -8.15
CA VAL A 105 -0.10 -2.13 -9.36
C VAL A 105 -0.10 -0.61 -9.35
N PHE A 106 0.34 0.02 -10.43
CA PHE A 106 0.50 1.47 -10.45
C PHE A 106 0.20 2.08 -11.82
N ARG A 107 -0.13 3.38 -11.82
CA ARG A 107 -0.37 4.16 -13.03
C ARG A 107 0.96 4.74 -13.55
N PRO A 108 1.45 4.34 -14.73
CA PRO A 108 2.75 4.79 -15.24
C PRO A 108 2.75 6.26 -15.69
N ASP A 109 1.59 6.87 -15.90
CA ASP A 109 1.44 8.30 -16.15
C ASP A 109 1.53 9.15 -14.87
N GLN A 110 1.40 8.55 -13.69
CA GLN A 110 1.47 9.21 -12.38
C GLN A 110 2.80 8.96 -11.67
N VAL A 111 3.35 7.77 -11.79
CA VAL A 111 4.58 7.37 -11.09
C VAL A 111 5.46 6.49 -11.99
N SER A 112 6.75 6.54 -11.74
CA SER A 112 7.71 5.59 -12.31
C SER A 112 8.45 4.84 -11.20
N VAL A 113 8.78 3.58 -11.46
CA VAL A 113 9.63 2.77 -10.60
C VAL A 113 11.09 3.08 -10.92
N LEU A 114 11.85 3.52 -9.93
CA LEU A 114 13.27 3.82 -10.07
C LEU A 114 14.15 2.61 -9.77
N ASP A 115 13.77 1.84 -8.74
CA ASP A 115 14.51 0.66 -8.29
C ASP A 115 13.62 -0.22 -7.42
N SER A 116 14.02 -1.46 -7.22
CA SER A 116 13.37 -2.39 -6.30
C SER A 116 14.35 -3.44 -5.78
N TYR A 117 14.14 -3.92 -4.56
CA TYR A 117 14.89 -5.06 -4.04
C TYR A 117 14.10 -5.82 -2.97
N GLN A 118 14.51 -7.08 -2.78
CA GLN A 118 14.03 -7.92 -1.67
C GLN A 118 14.94 -7.71 -0.46
N TYR A 119 14.34 -7.42 0.70
CA TYR A 119 15.10 -7.34 1.95
C TYR A 119 15.67 -8.72 2.30
N ASP A 120 16.92 -8.76 2.68
CA ASP A 120 17.60 -9.98 3.13
C ASP A 120 17.67 -9.95 4.68
N ASP A 121 16.91 -10.80 5.34
CA ASP A 121 16.81 -10.87 6.79
C ASP A 121 17.52 -12.09 7.39
N GLY A 122 18.21 -12.87 6.56
CA GLY A 122 18.96 -14.04 6.99
C GLY A 122 18.66 -15.31 6.21
N CYS A 123 18.78 -16.43 6.89
CA CYS A 123 18.70 -17.75 6.27
C CYS A 123 17.55 -18.55 6.91
N GLU A 124 16.43 -18.74 6.20
CA GLU A 124 15.31 -19.56 6.67
C GLU A 124 15.73 -20.98 7.13
N PRO A 125 16.51 -21.75 6.33
CA PRO A 125 16.94 -23.08 6.78
C PRO A 125 17.85 -23.08 8.00
N CYS A 126 18.47 -21.92 8.30
CA CYS A 126 19.35 -21.75 9.47
C CYS A 126 18.55 -21.35 10.73
N GLY A 127 17.29 -20.98 10.58
CA GLY A 127 16.41 -20.55 11.68
C GLY A 127 16.73 -19.17 12.24
N ASN A 128 17.35 -18.31 11.44
CA ASN A 128 17.72 -16.95 11.82
C ASN A 128 17.08 -15.85 10.94
N ASP A 129 16.06 -16.21 10.16
CA ASP A 129 15.23 -15.26 9.46
C ASP A 129 14.25 -14.57 10.43
N THR A 130 13.89 -13.34 10.12
CA THR A 130 13.03 -12.51 10.96
C THR A 130 11.61 -12.44 10.42
N PHE A 131 11.48 -12.16 9.13
CA PHE A 131 10.18 -12.04 8.49
C PHE A 131 9.67 -13.39 7.98
N SER A 132 8.40 -13.63 8.16
CA SER A 132 7.75 -14.78 7.48
C SER A 132 7.68 -14.56 5.96
N ARG A 133 7.58 -13.30 5.56
CA ARG A 133 7.59 -12.84 4.16
C ARG A 133 8.34 -11.53 4.12
N GLU A 134 9.58 -11.58 3.69
CA GLU A 134 10.49 -10.45 3.67
C GLU A 134 9.92 -9.31 2.81
N PRO A 135 10.03 -8.06 3.24
CA PRO A 135 9.55 -6.92 2.45
C PRO A 135 10.18 -6.85 1.05
N ALA A 136 9.35 -6.76 0.01
CA ALA A 136 9.77 -6.45 -1.36
C ALA A 136 9.62 -4.95 -1.59
N ILE A 137 10.71 -4.22 -1.54
CA ILE A 137 10.75 -2.76 -1.45
C ILE A 137 10.83 -2.16 -2.84
N VAL A 138 10.02 -1.12 -3.11
CA VAL A 138 10.03 -0.41 -4.39
C VAL A 138 10.25 1.08 -4.15
N ARG A 139 11.18 1.67 -4.91
CA ARG A 139 11.44 3.11 -4.96
C ARG A 139 10.69 3.72 -6.12
N PHE A 140 9.83 4.70 -5.81
CA PHE A 140 9.00 5.42 -6.78
C PHE A 140 9.49 6.86 -6.97
N PHE A 141 9.21 7.38 -8.15
CA PHE A 141 9.30 8.80 -8.47
C PHE A 141 7.95 9.29 -8.99
N SER A 142 7.49 10.45 -8.51
CA SER A 142 6.33 11.16 -9.07
C SER A 142 6.68 12.62 -9.33
N PRO A 143 6.45 13.15 -10.53
CA PRO A 143 6.62 14.57 -10.80
C PRO A 143 5.50 15.44 -10.22
N PHE A 144 4.44 14.83 -9.71
CA PHE A 144 3.16 15.46 -9.35
C PHE A 144 2.98 15.69 -7.85
N THR A 145 3.89 15.22 -7.01
CA THR A 145 3.83 15.37 -5.56
C THR A 145 4.99 16.19 -5.02
N GLU A 146 4.82 16.79 -3.82
CA GLU A 146 5.87 17.55 -3.15
C GLU A 146 7.08 16.67 -2.83
N VAL A 147 6.82 15.44 -2.37
CA VAL A 147 7.85 14.40 -2.23
C VAL A 147 8.04 13.71 -3.56
N ARG A 148 9.09 14.08 -4.29
CA ARG A 148 9.36 13.53 -5.62
C ARG A 148 9.73 12.06 -5.61
N GLU A 149 10.53 11.65 -4.65
CA GLU A 149 11.01 10.29 -4.50
C GLU A 149 10.67 9.76 -3.13
N PHE A 150 10.17 8.53 -3.08
CA PHE A 150 9.88 7.80 -1.84
C PHE A 150 9.94 6.31 -2.07
N ALA A 151 10.17 5.56 -1.00
CA ALA A 151 10.11 4.11 -1.04
C ALA A 151 8.82 3.60 -0.36
N ILE A 152 8.29 2.49 -0.84
CA ILE A 152 7.25 1.72 -0.15
C ILE A 152 7.85 0.42 0.34
N VAL A 153 7.70 0.17 1.65
CA VAL A 153 8.05 -1.08 2.33
C VAL A 153 6.75 -1.78 2.71
N PRO A 154 6.40 -2.89 2.05
CA PRO A 154 5.19 -3.64 2.37
C PRO A 154 5.46 -4.60 3.51
N LEU A 155 4.45 -4.93 4.31
CA LEU A 155 4.51 -6.04 5.23
C LEU A 155 3.15 -6.72 5.35
N HIS A 156 3.14 -8.05 5.21
CA HIS A 156 2.10 -8.92 5.71
C HIS A 156 2.71 -9.76 6.83
N ALA A 157 2.58 -9.29 8.07
CA ALA A 157 3.17 -9.94 9.23
C ALA A 157 2.48 -11.26 9.56
N ALA A 158 3.25 -12.26 9.98
CA ALA A 158 2.66 -13.43 10.60
C ALA A 158 1.99 -13.04 11.92
N PRO A 159 0.72 -13.42 12.17
CA PRO A 159 -0.01 -12.95 13.35
C PRO A 159 0.72 -13.16 14.68
N LEU A 160 1.36 -14.33 14.85
CA LEU A 160 2.07 -14.67 16.09
C LEU A 160 3.43 -13.95 16.21
N ASP A 161 4.00 -13.46 15.11
CA ASP A 161 5.27 -12.78 15.04
C ASP A 161 5.11 -11.25 14.82
N ALA A 162 3.86 -10.74 14.85
CA ALA A 162 3.53 -9.37 14.49
C ALA A 162 4.38 -8.33 15.24
N VAL A 163 4.60 -8.50 16.53
CA VAL A 163 5.43 -7.61 17.34
C VAL A 163 6.87 -7.59 16.85
N ALA A 164 7.47 -8.76 16.64
CA ALA A 164 8.86 -8.89 16.21
C ALA A 164 9.05 -8.37 14.76
N GLU A 165 8.13 -8.71 13.87
CA GLU A 165 8.20 -8.25 12.48
C GLU A 165 8.02 -6.73 12.36
N MET A 166 7.08 -6.13 13.11
CA MET A 166 6.95 -4.67 13.17
C MET A 166 8.18 -3.98 13.76
N ASP A 167 8.78 -4.55 14.80
CA ASP A 167 10.03 -4.01 15.36
C ASP A 167 11.14 -4.03 14.33
N SER A 168 11.26 -5.12 13.57
CA SER A 168 12.27 -5.30 12.54
C SER A 168 12.10 -4.41 11.30
N LEU A 169 10.90 -3.84 11.09
CA LEU A 169 10.70 -2.81 10.06
C LEU A 169 11.55 -1.56 10.31
N TYR A 170 11.96 -1.31 11.55
CA TYR A 170 12.93 -0.26 11.86
C TYR A 170 14.28 -0.52 11.17
N ASP A 171 14.75 -1.77 11.20
CA ASP A 171 16.01 -2.16 10.55
C ASP A 171 15.89 -2.12 9.02
N VAL A 172 14.72 -2.49 8.47
CA VAL A 172 14.42 -2.33 7.04
C VAL A 172 14.49 -0.86 6.63
N TYR A 173 13.93 0.05 7.41
CA TYR A 173 14.02 1.49 7.16
C TYR A 173 15.47 1.98 7.13
N LEU A 174 16.31 1.54 8.07
CA LEU A 174 17.72 1.89 8.10
C LEU A 174 18.47 1.33 6.87
N ASP A 175 18.08 0.15 6.38
CA ASP A 175 18.64 -0.44 5.18
C ASP A 175 18.30 0.35 3.91
N VAL A 176 17.03 0.77 3.76
CA VAL A 176 16.58 1.65 2.67
C VAL A 176 17.38 2.95 2.66
N ARG A 177 17.52 3.58 3.83
CA ARG A 177 18.30 4.82 3.97
C ARG A 177 19.74 4.64 3.51
N ARG A 178 20.38 3.56 3.94
CA ARG A 178 21.77 3.27 3.59
C ARG A 178 21.93 2.95 2.10
N LYS A 179 20.98 2.19 1.53
CA LYS A 179 21.05 1.71 0.14
C LYS A 179 20.77 2.81 -0.87
N TRP A 180 19.82 3.69 -0.60
CA TRP A 180 19.34 4.67 -1.56
C TRP A 180 19.57 6.14 -1.13
N ASP A 181 20.17 6.37 0.04
CA ASP A 181 20.28 7.70 0.65
C ASP A 181 18.92 8.41 0.70
N LEU A 182 17.87 7.67 1.06
CA LEU A 182 16.48 8.07 1.01
C LEU A 182 15.83 7.96 2.40
N GLU A 183 15.33 9.07 2.93
CA GLU A 183 14.66 9.12 4.24
C GLU A 183 13.12 9.00 4.13
N ASP A 184 12.57 9.33 2.97
CA ASP A 184 11.13 9.34 2.73
C ASP A 184 10.63 7.94 2.40
N VAL A 185 10.09 7.25 3.41
CA VAL A 185 9.69 5.85 3.35
C VAL A 185 8.28 5.68 3.91
N MET A 186 7.42 5.01 3.16
CA MET A 186 6.09 4.57 3.56
C MET A 186 6.10 3.08 3.83
N LEU A 187 5.83 2.69 5.08
CA LEU A 187 5.71 1.29 5.47
C LEU A 187 4.21 0.99 5.62
N MET A 188 3.71 0.00 4.90
CA MET A 188 2.27 -0.22 4.83
C MET A 188 1.90 -1.68 4.57
N GLY A 189 0.70 -2.04 5.01
CA GLY A 189 0.14 -3.37 4.80
C GLY A 189 -0.58 -3.92 6.02
N ASP A 190 -0.84 -5.21 5.97
CA ASP A 190 -1.40 -5.98 7.07
C ASP A 190 -0.31 -6.33 8.08
N PHE A 191 -0.14 -5.46 9.06
CA PHE A 191 0.83 -5.68 10.15
C PHE A 191 0.30 -6.60 11.25
N ASN A 192 -0.95 -7.02 11.17
CA ASN A 192 -1.64 -7.69 12.28
C ASN A 192 -1.49 -6.89 13.61
N ALA A 193 -1.49 -5.55 13.48
CA ALA A 193 -1.08 -4.58 14.50
C ALA A 193 -2.20 -4.25 15.48
N GLY A 194 -2.83 -5.26 16.09
CA GLY A 194 -3.91 -4.98 17.03
C GLY A 194 -4.58 -6.22 17.61
N CYS A 195 -5.63 -5.98 18.38
CA CYS A 195 -6.42 -7.02 19.03
C CYS A 195 -5.55 -7.99 19.83
N SER A 196 -5.69 -9.30 19.59
CA SER A 196 -4.93 -10.32 20.32
C SER A 196 -3.48 -10.49 19.84
N TYR A 197 -3.13 -9.97 18.66
CA TYR A 197 -1.78 -10.13 18.09
C TYR A 197 -0.79 -9.11 18.64
N VAL A 198 -1.26 -7.93 19.05
CA VAL A 198 -0.45 -6.91 19.73
C VAL A 198 -1.26 -6.32 20.88
N VAL A 199 -0.94 -6.75 22.08
CA VAL A 199 -1.60 -6.24 23.29
C VAL A 199 -0.96 -4.93 23.78
N PRO A 200 -1.67 -4.09 24.56
CA PRO A 200 -1.20 -2.76 24.94
C PRO A 200 0.21 -2.70 25.53
N SER A 201 0.61 -3.70 26.31
CA SER A 201 1.94 -3.76 26.95
C SER A 201 3.09 -4.00 25.97
N GLN A 202 2.82 -4.48 24.76
CA GLN A 202 3.84 -4.82 23.75
C GLN A 202 4.25 -3.62 22.88
N TRP A 203 3.41 -2.59 22.78
CA TRP A 203 3.68 -1.43 21.94
C TRP A 203 4.99 -0.72 22.29
N SER A 204 5.36 -0.66 23.56
CA SER A 204 6.59 -0.03 24.02
C SER A 204 7.88 -0.76 23.59
N SER A 205 7.77 -2.00 23.14
CA SER A 205 8.91 -2.79 22.64
C SER A 205 9.10 -2.68 21.12
N ILE A 206 8.19 -2.02 20.40
CA ILE A 206 8.23 -1.88 18.94
C ILE A 206 8.88 -0.54 18.59
N ARG A 207 10.13 -0.58 18.09
CA ARG A 207 10.90 0.64 17.71
C ARG A 207 10.20 1.46 16.63
N LEU A 208 9.50 0.82 15.71
CA LEU A 208 8.69 1.51 14.70
C LEU A 208 7.60 2.39 15.34
N ARG A 209 7.12 2.03 16.53
CA ARG A 209 6.12 2.79 17.28
C ARG A 209 6.72 3.85 18.21
N THR A 210 7.84 3.53 18.83
CA THR A 210 8.44 4.37 19.88
C THR A 210 9.41 5.42 19.34
N SER A 211 9.97 5.22 18.16
CA SER A 211 10.87 6.17 17.51
C SER A 211 10.11 7.39 16.97
N PRO A 212 10.57 8.62 17.27
CA PRO A 212 9.93 9.85 16.79
C PRO A 212 10.09 10.08 15.28
N ALA A 213 10.92 9.27 14.59
CA ALA A 213 11.08 9.34 13.15
C ALA A 213 9.84 8.90 12.37
N PHE A 214 8.93 8.16 13.00
CA PHE A 214 7.77 7.56 12.35
C PHE A 214 6.46 8.18 12.80
N GLN A 215 5.59 8.41 11.82
CA GLN A 215 4.22 8.84 12.04
C GLN A 215 3.25 7.74 11.61
N TRP A 216 2.43 7.28 12.53
CA TRP A 216 1.37 6.29 12.29
C TRP A 216 0.11 7.01 11.84
N LEU A 217 -0.34 6.74 10.61
CA LEU A 217 -1.45 7.48 10.00
C LEU A 217 -2.80 6.81 10.24
N ILE A 218 -2.84 5.49 10.36
CA ILE A 218 -4.08 4.75 10.68
C ILE A 218 -4.15 4.59 12.20
N PRO A 219 -5.18 5.13 12.88
CA PRO A 219 -5.28 5.07 14.33
C PRO A 219 -5.60 3.65 14.83
N ASP A 220 -5.25 3.36 16.09
CA ASP A 220 -5.50 2.07 16.72
C ASP A 220 -7.00 1.75 16.85
N THR A 221 -7.86 2.75 16.74
CA THR A 221 -9.33 2.64 16.78
C THR A 221 -9.96 2.38 15.42
N ALA A 222 -9.18 2.38 14.35
CA ALA A 222 -9.69 2.09 13.01
C ALA A 222 -10.13 0.63 12.90
N ASP A 223 -11.19 0.40 12.14
CA ASP A 223 -11.60 -0.94 11.74
C ASP A 223 -11.15 -1.20 10.31
N THR A 224 -10.15 -2.06 10.15
CA THR A 224 -9.60 -2.44 8.84
C THR A 224 -10.09 -3.80 8.37
N THR A 225 -11.07 -4.40 9.07
CA THR A 225 -11.57 -5.75 8.80
C THR A 225 -12.98 -5.74 8.22
N ALA A 226 -13.23 -6.59 7.22
CA ALA A 226 -14.54 -6.80 6.63
C ALA A 226 -15.29 -7.98 7.30
N THR A 227 -14.93 -8.30 8.54
CA THR A 227 -15.53 -9.36 9.35
C THR A 227 -16.32 -8.78 10.52
N SER A 228 -16.77 -9.63 11.45
CA SER A 228 -17.39 -9.19 12.70
C SER A 228 -16.39 -8.64 13.72
N THR A 229 -15.09 -8.92 13.55
CA THR A 229 -14.03 -8.31 14.34
C THR A 229 -13.83 -6.85 13.97
N ARG A 230 -13.35 -6.04 14.91
CA ARG A 230 -13.03 -4.63 14.70
C ARG A 230 -11.62 -4.39 15.18
N CYS A 231 -10.66 -4.54 14.26
CA CYS A 231 -9.24 -4.47 14.57
C CYS A 231 -8.51 -3.59 13.56
N ALA A 232 -7.54 -2.82 14.04
CA ALA A 232 -6.65 -2.02 13.21
C ALA A 232 -5.42 -2.85 12.83
N TYR A 233 -5.60 -3.89 12.02
CA TYR A 233 -4.52 -4.75 11.56
C TYR A 233 -3.66 -4.09 10.50
N ASP A 234 -4.31 -3.41 9.56
CA ASP A 234 -3.67 -2.78 8.40
C ASP A 234 -3.26 -1.35 8.75
N ARG A 235 -2.03 -1.00 8.41
CA ARG A 235 -1.41 0.26 8.84
C ARG A 235 -0.68 0.95 7.71
N ILE A 236 -0.53 2.27 7.87
CA ILE A 236 0.35 3.13 7.08
C ILE A 236 1.21 3.92 8.05
N VAL A 237 2.52 3.76 7.93
CA VAL A 237 3.52 4.44 8.77
C VAL A 237 4.48 5.17 7.83
N VAL A 238 4.75 6.44 8.10
CA VAL A 238 5.61 7.27 7.25
C VAL A 238 6.78 7.84 8.01
N ALA A 239 7.93 7.84 7.37
CA ALA A 239 9.16 8.47 7.80
C ALA A 239 9.66 9.43 6.73
N GLY A 240 10.50 10.39 7.13
CA GLY A 240 11.02 11.42 6.24
C GLY A 240 10.17 12.70 6.26
N THR A 241 10.83 13.83 6.38
CA THR A 241 10.16 15.13 6.55
C THR A 241 9.33 15.53 5.32
N LEU A 242 9.84 15.26 4.12
CA LEU A 242 9.14 15.62 2.89
C LEU A 242 7.89 14.77 2.72
N LEU A 243 7.99 13.45 2.96
CA LEU A 243 6.84 12.56 2.85
C LEU A 243 5.78 12.87 3.91
N GLN A 244 6.17 13.08 5.17
CA GLN A 244 5.23 13.46 6.24
C GLN A 244 4.49 14.75 5.91
N HIS A 245 5.19 15.73 5.31
CA HIS A 245 4.60 17.01 4.92
C HIS A 245 3.66 16.88 3.70
N ALA A 246 3.96 15.95 2.79
CA ALA A 246 3.16 15.69 1.60
C ALA A 246 1.83 14.97 1.89
N ILE A 247 1.66 14.39 3.07
CA ILE A 247 0.40 13.75 3.46
C ILE A 247 -0.73 14.79 3.50
N VAL A 248 -1.80 14.52 2.75
CA VAL A 248 -3.02 15.33 2.86
C VAL A 248 -3.68 15.03 4.21
N PRO A 249 -3.94 16.05 5.05
CA PRO A 249 -4.58 15.84 6.34
C PRO A 249 -5.87 15.03 6.22
N ASP A 250 -6.10 14.12 7.17
CA ASP A 250 -7.30 13.28 7.28
C ASP A 250 -7.56 12.35 6.08
N SER A 251 -6.60 12.21 5.15
CA SER A 251 -6.75 11.32 3.99
C SER A 251 -6.44 9.85 4.28
N ALA A 252 -5.71 9.57 5.37
CA ALA A 252 -5.36 8.20 5.74
C ALA A 252 -6.54 7.50 6.43
N THR A 253 -7.13 6.51 5.77
CA THR A 253 -8.34 5.84 6.25
C THR A 253 -8.49 4.44 5.64
N PRO A 254 -9.20 3.51 6.31
CA PRO A 254 -9.70 2.31 5.66
C PRO A 254 -10.78 2.65 4.64
N PHE A 255 -10.75 2.03 3.48
CA PHE A 255 -11.82 2.12 2.51
C PHE A 255 -12.83 0.99 2.70
N ASN A 256 -13.93 1.28 3.39
CA ASN A 256 -15.02 0.32 3.58
C ASN A 256 -15.79 0.12 2.25
N PHE A 257 -15.29 -0.77 1.40
CA PHE A 257 -15.89 -1.08 0.11
C PHE A 257 -17.25 -1.78 0.27
N GLN A 258 -17.48 -2.47 1.39
CA GLN A 258 -18.77 -3.09 1.66
C GLN A 258 -19.86 -2.03 1.73
N ALA A 259 -19.67 -0.99 2.54
CA ALA A 259 -20.61 0.12 2.65
C ALA A 259 -20.68 0.93 1.36
N ALA A 260 -19.52 1.24 0.75
CA ALA A 260 -19.44 2.06 -0.46
C ALA A 260 -20.18 1.45 -1.66
N PHE A 261 -20.21 0.12 -1.76
CA PHE A 261 -20.87 -0.60 -2.86
C PHE A 261 -22.18 -1.28 -2.45
N GLY A 262 -22.62 -1.13 -1.20
CA GLY A 262 -23.84 -1.74 -0.70
C GLY A 262 -23.82 -3.27 -0.72
N LEU A 263 -22.67 -3.89 -0.38
CA LEU A 263 -22.50 -5.33 -0.47
C LEU A 263 -23.03 -6.06 0.78
N SER A 264 -23.52 -7.28 0.57
CA SER A 264 -23.78 -8.18 1.68
C SER A 264 -22.47 -8.57 2.38
N ASN A 265 -22.53 -8.95 3.67
CA ASN A 265 -21.37 -9.44 4.41
C ASN A 265 -20.70 -10.62 3.69
N GLN A 266 -21.49 -11.54 3.15
CA GLN A 266 -20.98 -12.70 2.43
C GLN A 266 -20.17 -12.29 1.20
N LEU A 267 -20.67 -11.34 0.40
CA LEU A 267 -19.98 -10.89 -0.81
C LEU A 267 -18.74 -10.07 -0.47
N ALA A 268 -18.81 -9.19 0.54
CA ALA A 268 -17.65 -8.44 1.00
C ALA A 268 -16.52 -9.37 1.44
N GLN A 269 -16.82 -10.37 2.28
CA GLN A 269 -15.84 -11.34 2.74
C GLN A 269 -15.36 -12.31 1.63
N ALA A 270 -16.14 -12.51 0.58
CA ALA A 270 -15.67 -13.24 -0.61
C ALA A 270 -14.62 -12.44 -1.40
N ILE A 271 -14.69 -11.11 -1.39
CA ILE A 271 -13.64 -10.23 -1.95
C ILE A 271 -12.41 -10.28 -1.04
N SER A 272 -12.55 -9.88 0.22
CA SER A 272 -11.53 -9.99 1.25
C SER A 272 -12.13 -9.81 2.64
N ASP A 273 -11.45 -10.34 3.66
CA ASP A 273 -11.71 -10.09 5.08
C ASP A 273 -11.01 -8.82 5.61
N HIS A 274 -10.24 -8.12 4.77
CA HIS A 274 -9.65 -6.81 5.03
C HIS A 274 -10.25 -5.73 4.15
N TYR A 275 -10.26 -4.49 4.66
CA TYR A 275 -10.43 -3.28 3.85
C TYR A 275 -9.06 -2.74 3.43
N PRO A 276 -8.92 -2.15 2.22
CA PRO A 276 -7.71 -1.41 1.90
C PRO A 276 -7.54 -0.25 2.87
N VAL A 277 -6.29 0.03 3.27
CA VAL A 277 -5.92 1.30 3.89
C VAL A 277 -5.35 2.23 2.83
N GLU A 278 -5.85 3.46 2.76
CA GLU A 278 -5.49 4.42 1.72
C GLU A 278 -4.99 5.73 2.29
N VAL A 279 -4.20 6.46 1.53
CA VAL A 279 -3.68 7.80 1.86
C VAL A 279 -3.48 8.61 0.58
N THR A 280 -3.57 9.93 0.69
CA THR A 280 -3.34 10.86 -0.43
C THR A 280 -2.11 11.71 -0.15
N LEU A 281 -1.22 11.82 -1.16
CA LEU A 281 -0.08 12.75 -1.18
C LEU A 281 -0.40 13.95 -2.08
N LYS A 282 0.02 15.15 -1.65
CA LYS A 282 -0.05 16.41 -2.43
C LYS A 282 1.29 16.76 -3.05
#